data_7a9cfeeebc99806348aee8c83c7db8bf
#
_entry.id   7a9cfeeebc99806348aee8c83c7db8bf
#
_cell.length_a   1.000
_cell.length_b   1.000
_cell.length_c   1.000
_cell.angle_alpha   90.00
_cell.angle_beta   90.00
_cell.angle_gamma   90.00
#
_symmetry.space_group_name_H-M   'P 1'
#
loop_
_entity.id
_entity.type
_entity.pdbx_description
1 polymer ?
#
loop_
_entity_poly.entity_id
_entity_poly.type
_entity_poly.pdbx_seq_one_letter_code
_entity_poly.pdbx_strand_id
1 'polypeptide(L)'
;MTATRGQANMVGVALLLGIGVVAIGLLTASVGGLVDAQIATADADAAADGFSSLRDGVAAGANDSYPIRVTDGDLSRVNRSVRIIPEAGTNRTYDADGYVADLGGQRVAFVGGAVVRGTGDRAVLVTPVPLSFAGDAAFLTVPVLTADATDGGGLGGGAALRTRTTRTVTDLPTDGYAVAIETATPVAWERAFEGRGFDTSRADFDSDGTESVVAVVSGDRTLTVARYDLAVVVDRG
;
A
#
# COMPACT_ATOMS: atom_id res chain seq x y z
N MET A 1 56.09 -50.42 -8.63
CA MET A 1 54.68 -50.15 -8.29
C MET A 1 54.55 -48.86 -7.47
N THR A 2 54.82 -47.69 -8.03
CA THR A 2 54.82 -46.39 -7.32
C THR A 2 54.00 -45.31 -8.01
N ALA A 3 53.34 -45.59 -9.16
CA ALA A 3 52.62 -44.58 -9.92
C ALA A 3 51.17 -44.27 -9.43
N THR A 4 50.54 -45.16 -8.66
CA THR A 4 49.14 -45.07 -8.23
C THR A 4 48.92 -44.15 -7.04
N ARG A 5 49.91 -43.86 -6.21
CA ARG A 5 49.78 -42.95 -5.04
C ARG A 5 49.82 -41.48 -5.42
N GLY A 6 50.48 -41.10 -6.48
CA GLY A 6 50.54 -39.73 -6.96
C GLY A 6 49.21 -39.24 -7.60
N GLN A 7 48.54 -40.15 -8.30
CA GLN A 7 47.24 -39.82 -8.95
C GLN A 7 46.10 -39.67 -7.93
N ALA A 8 46.08 -40.45 -6.88
CA ALA A 8 45.07 -40.35 -5.83
C ALA A 8 45.12 -38.99 -5.08
N ASN A 9 46.33 -38.47 -4.83
CA ASN A 9 46.53 -37.14 -4.23
C ASN A 9 46.08 -36.00 -5.14
N MET A 10 46.35 -36.10 -6.44
CA MET A 10 45.91 -35.07 -7.41
C MET A 10 44.36 -34.97 -7.51
N VAL A 11 43.70 -36.12 -7.55
CA VAL A 11 42.23 -36.18 -7.58
C VAL A 11 41.64 -35.61 -6.29
N GLY A 12 42.23 -35.93 -5.13
CA GLY A 12 41.79 -35.40 -3.83
C GLY A 12 41.92 -33.86 -3.74
N VAL A 13 43.03 -33.30 -4.21
CA VAL A 13 43.25 -31.84 -4.26
C VAL A 13 42.29 -31.16 -5.23
N ALA A 14 42.07 -31.73 -6.41
CA ALA A 14 41.13 -31.19 -7.39
C ALA A 14 39.68 -31.20 -6.85
N LEU A 15 39.28 -32.24 -6.14
CA LEU A 15 37.96 -32.38 -5.54
C LEU A 15 37.74 -31.39 -4.38
N LEU A 16 38.76 -31.20 -3.53
CA LEU A 16 38.74 -30.20 -2.46
C LEU A 16 38.65 -28.77 -3.01
N LEU A 17 39.41 -28.45 -4.06
CA LEU A 17 39.33 -27.15 -4.75
C LEU A 17 37.96 -26.94 -5.38
N GLY A 18 37.39 -27.97 -6.03
CA GLY A 18 36.05 -27.92 -6.60
C GLY A 18 34.97 -27.65 -5.55
N ILE A 19 35.01 -28.34 -4.43
CA ILE A 19 34.11 -28.14 -3.30
C ILE A 19 34.27 -26.72 -2.73
N GLY A 20 35.51 -26.24 -2.59
CA GLY A 20 35.80 -24.89 -2.11
C GLY A 20 35.23 -23.80 -3.01
N VAL A 21 35.35 -23.92 -4.32
CA VAL A 21 34.80 -22.98 -5.30
C VAL A 21 33.29 -22.98 -5.26
N VAL A 22 32.63 -24.15 -5.19
CA VAL A 22 31.19 -24.27 -5.07
C VAL A 22 30.69 -23.67 -3.75
N ALA A 23 31.36 -23.95 -2.64
CA ALA A 23 31.00 -23.39 -1.33
C ALA A 23 31.09 -21.86 -1.30
N ILE A 24 32.15 -21.28 -1.88
CA ILE A 24 32.30 -19.81 -2.01
C ILE A 24 31.19 -19.24 -2.90
N GLY A 25 30.89 -19.89 -4.04
CA GLY A 25 29.84 -19.47 -4.96
C GLY A 25 28.45 -19.44 -4.29
N LEU A 26 28.11 -20.48 -3.54
CA LEU A 26 26.86 -20.56 -2.77
C LEU A 26 26.79 -19.49 -1.67
N LEU A 27 27.90 -19.26 -0.96
CA LEU A 27 27.96 -18.24 0.08
C LEU A 27 27.76 -16.83 -0.51
N THR A 28 28.41 -16.54 -1.63
CA THR A 28 28.28 -15.25 -2.31
C THR A 28 26.85 -15.02 -2.80
N ALA A 29 26.21 -16.04 -3.39
CA ALA A 29 24.82 -15.96 -3.81
C ALA A 29 23.85 -15.74 -2.62
N SER A 30 24.11 -16.40 -1.49
CA SER A 30 23.30 -16.24 -0.27
C SER A 30 23.41 -14.82 0.31
N VAL A 31 24.62 -14.26 0.36
CA VAL A 31 24.83 -12.89 0.86
C VAL A 31 24.17 -11.86 -0.06
N GLY A 32 24.27 -12.04 -1.38
CA GLY A 32 23.59 -11.16 -2.34
C GLY A 32 22.09 -11.07 -2.10
N GLY A 33 21.42 -12.23 -2.00
CA GLY A 33 19.99 -12.27 -1.75
C GLY A 33 19.54 -11.65 -0.41
N LEU A 34 20.37 -11.73 0.63
CA LEU A 34 20.12 -11.07 1.91
C LEU A 34 20.23 -9.55 1.82
N VAL A 35 21.21 -9.04 1.07
CA VAL A 35 21.39 -7.60 0.85
C VAL A 35 20.22 -7.04 0.05
N ASP A 36 19.80 -7.70 -1.02
CA ASP A 36 18.67 -7.28 -1.85
C ASP A 36 17.36 -7.26 -1.03
N ALA A 37 17.12 -8.25 -0.18
CA ALA A 37 15.96 -8.29 0.70
C ALA A 37 15.98 -7.16 1.74
N GLN A 38 17.15 -6.77 2.25
CA GLN A 38 17.29 -5.64 3.16
C GLN A 38 17.05 -4.31 2.47
N ILE A 39 17.53 -4.13 1.24
CA ILE A 39 17.28 -2.94 0.42
C ILE A 39 15.77 -2.81 0.16
N ALA A 40 15.12 -3.88 -0.32
CA ALA A 40 13.68 -3.88 -0.58
C ALA A 40 12.86 -3.55 0.69
N THR A 41 13.30 -4.00 1.87
CA THR A 41 12.66 -3.68 3.14
C THR A 41 12.83 -2.21 3.50
N ALA A 42 14.04 -1.66 3.36
CA ALA A 42 14.31 -0.23 3.61
C ALA A 42 13.55 0.68 2.62
N ASP A 43 13.48 0.28 1.35
CA ASP A 43 12.72 0.99 0.33
C ASP A 43 11.21 0.97 0.64
N ALA A 44 10.69 -0.17 1.15
CA ALA A 44 9.29 -0.26 1.56
C ALA A 44 8.99 0.63 2.80
N ASP A 45 9.91 0.73 3.76
CA ASP A 45 9.78 1.65 4.89
C ASP A 45 9.76 3.10 4.40
N ALA A 46 10.69 3.48 3.52
CA ALA A 46 10.76 4.83 2.98
C ALA A 46 9.53 5.20 2.11
N ALA A 47 9.01 4.25 1.33
CA ALA A 47 7.77 4.44 0.57
C ALA A 47 6.55 4.60 1.50
N ALA A 48 6.47 3.80 2.56
CA ALA A 48 5.39 3.91 3.56
C ALA A 48 5.42 5.26 4.28
N ASP A 49 6.59 5.77 4.62
CA ASP A 49 6.78 7.10 5.21
C ASP A 49 6.38 8.21 4.23
N GLY A 50 6.77 8.10 2.96
CA GLY A 50 6.40 9.03 1.90
C GLY A 50 4.88 9.09 1.68
N PHE A 51 4.23 7.95 1.59
CA PHE A 51 2.77 7.87 1.46
C PHE A 51 2.03 8.30 2.74
N SER A 52 2.60 8.06 3.92
CA SER A 52 2.02 8.55 5.19
C SER A 52 2.08 10.06 5.25
N SER A 53 3.20 10.66 4.83
CA SER A 53 3.35 12.11 4.72
C SER A 53 2.38 12.71 3.70
N LEU A 54 2.20 12.06 2.54
CA LEU A 54 1.19 12.42 1.55
C LEU A 54 -0.22 12.42 2.17
N ARG A 55 -0.59 11.33 2.84
CA ARG A 55 -1.89 11.19 3.52
C ARG A 55 -2.15 12.32 4.51
N ASP A 56 -1.17 12.61 5.35
CA ASP A 56 -1.30 13.64 6.39
C ASP A 56 -1.38 15.04 5.77
N GLY A 57 -0.61 15.31 4.74
CA GLY A 57 -0.70 16.54 3.96
C GLY A 57 -2.05 16.72 3.26
N VAL A 58 -2.57 15.65 2.67
CA VAL A 58 -3.92 15.66 2.07
C VAL A 58 -4.98 15.95 3.12
N ALA A 59 -4.94 15.31 4.28
CA ALA A 59 -5.88 15.54 5.37
C ALA A 59 -5.80 16.99 5.90
N ALA A 60 -4.62 17.61 5.85
CA ALA A 60 -4.42 19.03 6.16
C ALA A 60 -4.82 19.98 5.02
N GLY A 61 -5.16 19.47 3.82
CA GLY A 61 -5.44 20.28 2.63
C GLY A 61 -4.20 20.98 2.06
N ALA A 62 -3.01 20.42 2.32
CA ALA A 62 -1.75 21.01 1.87
C ALA A 62 -1.51 20.75 0.37
N ASN A 63 -0.89 21.76 -0.27
CA ASN A 63 -0.34 21.64 -1.63
C ASN A 63 1.18 21.57 -1.48
N ASP A 64 1.74 20.37 -1.52
CA ASP A 64 3.14 20.14 -1.20
C ASP A 64 3.75 19.01 -2.05
N SER A 65 5.01 18.74 -1.82
CA SER A 65 5.78 17.69 -2.49
C SER A 65 6.22 16.63 -1.46
N TYR A 66 5.81 15.39 -1.69
CA TYR A 66 6.06 14.25 -0.81
C TYR A 66 7.06 13.31 -1.45
N PRO A 67 8.29 13.25 -0.95
CA PRO A 67 9.32 12.40 -1.53
C PRO A 67 9.06 10.92 -1.20
N ILE A 68 9.20 10.07 -2.22
CA ILE A 68 9.28 8.62 -2.08
C ILE A 68 10.73 8.23 -2.40
N ARG A 69 11.52 7.98 -1.36
CA ARG A 69 12.95 7.69 -1.46
C ARG A 69 13.16 6.20 -1.48
N VAL A 70 13.32 5.64 -2.67
CA VAL A 70 13.56 4.21 -2.89
C VAL A 70 14.75 4.04 -3.82
N THR A 71 15.44 2.91 -3.73
CA THR A 71 16.58 2.59 -4.59
C THR A 71 16.12 2.19 -5.98
N ASP A 72 15.09 1.32 -6.03
CA ASP A 72 14.50 0.81 -7.26
C ASP A 72 13.05 0.38 -7.02
N GLY A 73 12.24 0.37 -8.06
CA GLY A 73 10.86 -0.07 -8.00
C GLY A 73 9.97 0.57 -9.06
N ASP A 74 8.71 0.21 -9.02
CA ASP A 74 7.68 0.74 -9.90
C ASP A 74 6.55 1.36 -9.11
N LEU A 75 6.10 2.55 -9.53
CA LEU A 75 4.89 3.19 -9.05
C LEU A 75 3.78 2.99 -10.08
N SER A 76 2.63 2.53 -9.65
CA SER A 76 1.45 2.38 -10.50
C SER A 76 0.21 3.00 -9.85
N ARG A 77 -0.65 3.61 -10.67
CA ARG A 77 -1.99 4.02 -10.27
C ARG A 77 -2.90 2.80 -10.31
N VAL A 78 -3.79 2.68 -9.33
CA VAL A 78 -4.79 1.62 -9.25
C VAL A 78 -6.18 2.23 -9.10
N ASN A 79 -7.13 1.71 -9.86
CA ASN A 79 -8.51 2.14 -9.75
C ASN A 79 -9.13 1.47 -8.53
N ARG A 80 -9.77 2.27 -7.67
CA ARG A 80 -10.44 1.83 -6.46
C ARG A 80 -11.62 2.74 -6.16
N SER A 81 -12.58 2.21 -5.42
CA SER A 81 -13.75 2.95 -4.99
C SER A 81 -13.90 2.98 -3.47
N VAL A 82 -14.50 4.06 -2.98
CA VAL A 82 -15.05 4.16 -1.65
C VAL A 82 -16.54 4.38 -1.77
N ARG A 83 -17.34 3.53 -1.13
CA ARG A 83 -18.79 3.58 -1.19
C ARG A 83 -19.37 3.83 0.18
N ILE A 84 -20.34 4.74 0.26
CA ILE A 84 -21.15 5.01 1.45
C ILE A 84 -22.52 4.43 1.20
N ILE A 85 -22.98 3.57 2.10
CA ILE A 85 -24.20 2.81 2.02
C ILE A 85 -25.08 3.24 3.21
N PRO A 86 -26.05 4.17 3.05
CA PRO A 86 -27.01 4.50 4.09
C PRO A 86 -28.03 3.37 4.23
N GLU A 87 -28.64 3.19 5.42
CA GLU A 87 -29.78 2.27 5.61
C GLU A 87 -31.01 2.74 4.81
N ALA A 88 -31.19 4.06 4.75
CA ALA A 88 -32.26 4.68 3.96
C ALA A 88 -31.65 5.61 2.90
N GLY A 89 -32.02 5.41 1.62
CA GLY A 89 -31.62 6.30 0.54
C GLY A 89 -30.70 5.65 -0.49
N THR A 90 -29.89 6.49 -1.16
CA THR A 90 -29.07 6.06 -2.30
C THR A 90 -27.61 6.00 -1.93
N ASN A 91 -26.94 4.93 -2.33
CA ASN A 91 -25.50 4.76 -2.18
C ASN A 91 -24.74 5.89 -2.89
N ARG A 92 -23.64 6.31 -2.26
CA ARG A 92 -22.69 7.27 -2.87
C ARG A 92 -21.36 6.57 -3.11
N THR A 93 -20.88 6.61 -4.35
CA THR A 93 -19.59 6.03 -4.72
C THR A 93 -18.64 7.16 -5.12
N TYR A 94 -17.39 7.05 -4.69
CA TYR A 94 -16.29 7.93 -5.01
C TYR A 94 -15.20 7.09 -5.69
N ASP A 95 -14.69 7.58 -6.83
CA ASP A 95 -13.52 6.99 -7.49
C ASP A 95 -12.29 7.36 -6.67
N ALA A 96 -11.95 6.52 -5.69
CA ALA A 96 -10.88 6.73 -4.74
C ALA A 96 -9.62 5.96 -5.15
N ASP A 97 -9.19 6.19 -6.38
CA ASP A 97 -7.96 5.63 -6.94
C ASP A 97 -6.78 5.84 -6.01
N GLY A 98 -5.78 5.01 -6.14
CA GLY A 98 -4.59 5.05 -5.31
C GLY A 98 -3.30 4.85 -6.07
N TYR A 99 -2.21 4.84 -5.32
CA TYR A 99 -0.88 4.48 -5.82
C TYR A 99 -0.36 3.23 -5.13
N VAL A 100 0.35 2.42 -5.90
CA VAL A 100 1.04 1.22 -5.43
C VAL A 100 2.51 1.31 -5.85
N ALA A 101 3.40 1.17 -4.89
CA ALA A 101 4.83 0.99 -5.11
C ALA A 101 5.20 -0.50 -4.95
N ASP A 102 5.72 -1.10 -6.02
CA ASP A 102 6.26 -2.46 -6.03
C ASP A 102 7.80 -2.38 -5.97
N LEU A 103 8.41 -2.94 -4.90
CA LEU A 103 9.78 -2.68 -4.46
C LEU A 103 10.50 -4.01 -4.17
N GLY A 104 10.97 -4.70 -5.20
CA GLY A 104 11.76 -5.93 -5.04
C GLY A 104 11.06 -7.05 -4.24
N GLY A 105 9.74 -7.22 -4.45
CA GLY A 105 8.91 -8.19 -3.74
C GLY A 105 8.25 -7.66 -2.48
N GLN A 106 8.53 -6.42 -2.07
CA GLN A 106 7.76 -5.66 -1.09
C GLN A 106 6.74 -4.79 -1.82
N ARG A 107 5.60 -4.50 -1.18
CA ARG A 107 4.55 -3.68 -1.76
C ARG A 107 4.03 -2.69 -0.74
N VAL A 108 3.89 -1.43 -1.15
CA VAL A 108 3.28 -0.38 -0.35
C VAL A 108 2.23 0.32 -1.20
N ALA A 109 1.05 0.52 -0.65
CA ALA A 109 -0.07 1.16 -1.34
C ALA A 109 -0.66 2.31 -0.53
N PHE A 110 -0.98 3.39 -1.22
CA PHE A 110 -1.87 4.45 -0.71
C PHE A 110 -3.22 4.29 -1.39
N VAL A 111 -4.21 3.76 -0.70
CA VAL A 111 -5.54 3.43 -1.22
C VAL A 111 -6.60 3.79 -0.19
N GLY A 112 -7.74 4.30 -0.63
CA GLY A 112 -8.88 4.59 0.22
C GLY A 112 -8.57 5.52 1.40
N GLY A 113 -7.53 6.35 1.32
CA GLY A 113 -7.11 7.25 2.38
C GLY A 113 -6.26 6.61 3.48
N ALA A 114 -5.74 5.40 3.27
CA ALA A 114 -4.79 4.76 4.17
C ALA A 114 -3.57 4.21 3.43
N VAL A 115 -2.50 3.96 4.17
CA VAL A 115 -1.28 3.31 3.69
C VAL A 115 -1.28 1.86 4.12
N VAL A 116 -1.12 0.96 3.16
CA VAL A 116 -1.07 -0.49 3.35
C VAL A 116 0.30 -0.99 2.94
N ARG A 117 0.92 -1.85 3.76
CA ARG A 117 2.19 -2.51 3.45
C ARG A 117 2.00 -4.02 3.37
N GLY A 118 2.61 -4.64 2.38
CA GLY A 118 2.57 -6.09 2.14
C GLY A 118 1.50 -6.49 1.13
N THR A 119 1.32 -7.80 0.99
CA THR A 119 0.41 -8.42 0.02
C THR A 119 -0.44 -9.52 0.67
N GLY A 120 -1.63 -9.75 0.14
CA GLY A 120 -2.54 -10.79 0.62
C GLY A 120 -2.82 -10.69 2.13
N ASP A 121 -2.88 -11.83 2.81
CA ASP A 121 -3.22 -11.91 4.23
C ASP A 121 -2.13 -11.39 5.18
N ARG A 122 -0.91 -11.19 4.67
CA ARG A 122 0.21 -10.62 5.46
C ARG A 122 0.26 -9.10 5.41
N ALA A 123 -0.57 -8.49 4.59
CA ALA A 123 -0.65 -7.04 4.53
C ALA A 123 -1.13 -6.45 5.85
N VAL A 124 -0.67 -5.23 6.15
CA VAL A 124 -1.06 -4.47 7.34
C VAL A 124 -1.31 -3.01 6.96
N LEU A 125 -2.28 -2.37 7.61
CA LEU A 125 -2.41 -0.92 7.54
C LEU A 125 -1.33 -0.27 8.41
N VAL A 126 -0.53 0.60 7.79
CA VAL A 126 0.52 1.40 8.46
C VAL A 126 -0.08 2.66 9.08
N THR A 127 -1.14 3.19 8.46
CA THR A 127 -1.87 4.37 8.96
C THR A 127 -3.28 3.98 9.42
N PRO A 128 -3.91 4.80 10.29
CA PRO A 128 -5.30 4.57 10.69
C PRO A 128 -6.26 4.56 9.50
N VAL A 129 -7.37 3.81 9.63
CA VAL A 129 -8.48 3.87 8.66
C VAL A 129 -9.03 5.29 8.56
N PRO A 130 -9.52 5.72 7.38
CA PRO A 130 -9.97 7.10 7.13
C PRO A 130 -11.33 7.44 7.74
N LEU A 131 -11.80 6.66 8.71
CA LEU A 131 -13.06 6.80 9.40
C LEU A 131 -12.83 7.04 10.90
N SER A 132 -13.42 8.08 11.46
CA SER A 132 -13.30 8.44 12.87
C SER A 132 -14.63 8.94 13.44
N PHE A 133 -14.74 8.98 14.77
CA PHE A 133 -15.95 9.38 15.49
C PHE A 133 -15.69 10.49 16.50
N ALA A 134 -16.69 11.36 16.68
CA ALA A 134 -16.75 12.32 17.76
C ALA A 134 -18.20 12.46 18.22
N GLY A 135 -18.59 11.86 19.34
CA GLY A 135 -19.97 11.79 19.79
C GLY A 135 -20.86 11.08 18.76
N ASP A 136 -21.95 11.74 18.36
CA ASP A 136 -22.90 11.21 17.37
C ASP A 136 -22.51 11.53 15.91
N ALA A 137 -21.33 12.10 15.69
CA ALA A 137 -20.80 12.37 14.35
C ALA A 137 -19.75 11.35 13.94
N ALA A 138 -19.80 10.93 12.68
CA ALA A 138 -18.79 10.15 12.00
C ALA A 138 -18.11 11.01 10.93
N PHE A 139 -16.82 10.84 10.73
CA PHE A 139 -16.02 11.59 9.78
C PHE A 139 -15.28 10.62 8.85
N LEU A 140 -15.53 10.75 7.55
CA LEU A 140 -14.87 9.96 6.52
C LEU A 140 -14.02 10.87 5.63
N THR A 141 -12.76 10.52 5.47
CA THR A 141 -11.84 11.19 4.53
C THR A 141 -11.71 10.35 3.25
N VAL A 142 -12.00 10.96 2.10
CA VAL A 142 -11.95 10.28 0.79
C VAL A 142 -11.02 11.05 -0.14
N PRO A 143 -9.77 10.59 -0.35
CA PRO A 143 -8.93 11.11 -1.41
C PRO A 143 -9.41 10.59 -2.77
N VAL A 144 -9.49 11.47 -3.75
CA VAL A 144 -9.89 11.17 -5.12
C VAL A 144 -8.82 11.68 -6.06
N LEU A 145 -8.14 10.80 -6.78
CA LEU A 145 -7.17 11.20 -7.79
C LEU A 145 -7.90 11.76 -9.01
N THR A 146 -7.57 12.98 -9.40
CA THR A 146 -8.16 13.60 -10.60
C THR A 146 -7.59 12.99 -11.88
N ALA A 147 -8.23 13.26 -13.02
CA ALA A 147 -7.75 12.79 -14.32
C ALA A 147 -6.35 13.29 -14.70
N ASP A 148 -5.93 14.44 -14.12
CA ASP A 148 -4.60 15.03 -14.34
C ASP A 148 -3.50 14.33 -13.51
N ALA A 149 -3.88 13.37 -12.64
CA ALA A 149 -2.89 12.63 -11.84
C ALA A 149 -2.07 11.70 -12.73
N THR A 150 -0.75 11.71 -12.56
CA THR A 150 0.17 10.85 -13.31
C THR A 150 -0.08 9.37 -13.02
N ASP A 151 -0.08 8.53 -14.06
CA ASP A 151 -0.35 7.10 -13.92
C ASP A 151 0.73 6.33 -13.14
N GLY A 152 1.95 6.82 -13.13
CA GLY A 152 3.07 6.21 -12.41
C GLY A 152 4.33 6.07 -13.28
N GLY A 153 5.16 5.09 -12.98
CA GLY A 153 6.40 4.73 -13.69
C GLY A 153 7.51 4.26 -12.76
N GLY A 154 8.68 3.98 -13.31
CA GLY A 154 9.84 3.53 -12.53
C GLY A 154 10.26 4.53 -11.45
N LEU A 155 10.70 4.02 -10.30
CA LEU A 155 11.13 4.77 -9.13
C LEU A 155 12.65 4.79 -8.95
N GLY A 156 13.43 4.42 -9.97
CA GLY A 156 14.88 4.38 -9.88
C GLY A 156 15.47 5.70 -9.35
N GLY A 157 16.09 5.66 -8.16
CA GLY A 157 16.57 6.84 -7.46
C GLY A 157 15.52 7.64 -6.70
N GLY A 158 14.26 7.18 -6.69
CA GLY A 158 13.15 7.82 -5.99
C GLY A 158 12.28 8.72 -6.85
N ALA A 159 11.20 9.19 -6.26
CA ALA A 159 10.28 10.14 -6.88
C ALA A 159 9.73 11.13 -5.86
N ALA A 160 9.14 12.23 -6.30
CA ALA A 160 8.37 13.13 -5.46
C ALA A 160 6.94 13.24 -5.98
N LEU A 161 5.97 13.01 -5.11
CA LEU A 161 4.55 13.21 -5.40
C LEU A 161 4.18 14.65 -5.08
N ARG A 162 4.09 15.48 -6.13
CA ARG A 162 3.67 16.88 -5.98
C ARG A 162 2.15 16.96 -6.10
N THR A 163 1.48 17.47 -5.08
CA THR A 163 0.03 17.51 -5.01
C THR A 163 -0.54 18.92 -5.12
N ARG A 164 -1.70 19.00 -5.76
CA ARG A 164 -2.64 20.11 -5.61
C ARG A 164 -3.95 19.54 -5.10
N THR A 165 -4.39 20.03 -3.94
CA THR A 165 -5.53 19.49 -3.20
C THR A 165 -6.67 20.50 -3.19
N THR A 166 -7.88 20.05 -3.53
CA THR A 166 -9.12 20.80 -3.33
C THR A 166 -10.04 20.00 -2.39
N ARG A 167 -10.46 20.61 -1.30
CA ARG A 167 -11.32 19.98 -0.30
C ARG A 167 -12.77 20.36 -0.48
N THR A 168 -13.65 19.36 -0.49
CA THR A 168 -15.11 19.53 -0.42
C THR A 168 -15.63 18.76 0.79
N VAL A 169 -16.46 19.40 1.62
CA VAL A 169 -17.08 18.78 2.79
C VAL A 169 -18.58 18.67 2.55
N THR A 170 -19.14 17.51 2.83
CA THR A 170 -20.57 17.24 2.71
C THR A 170 -21.05 16.53 3.96
N ASP A 171 -22.06 17.08 4.62
CA ASP A 171 -22.75 16.42 5.73
C ASP A 171 -23.90 15.59 5.16
N LEU A 172 -23.97 14.33 5.56
CA LEU A 172 -25.07 13.43 5.25
C LEU A 172 -26.02 13.39 6.45
N PRO A 173 -27.33 13.16 6.21
CA PRO A 173 -28.34 13.08 7.27
C PRO A 173 -27.95 12.09 8.36
N THR A 174 -28.59 12.21 9.54
CA THR A 174 -28.46 11.18 10.57
C THR A 174 -29.14 9.90 10.10
N ASP A 175 -28.35 8.80 10.01
CA ASP A 175 -28.79 7.50 9.50
C ASP A 175 -27.83 6.41 10.02
N GLY A 176 -28.19 5.14 9.85
CA GLY A 176 -27.25 4.02 9.87
C GLY A 176 -26.40 3.99 8.59
N TYR A 177 -25.11 3.83 8.72
CA TYR A 177 -24.19 3.83 7.57
C TYR A 177 -23.30 2.60 7.55
N ALA A 178 -22.99 2.12 6.35
CA ALA A 178 -21.81 1.29 6.12
C ALA A 178 -20.86 2.00 5.14
N VAL A 179 -19.58 1.81 5.34
CA VAL A 179 -18.52 2.32 4.47
C VAL A 179 -17.80 1.14 3.84
N ALA A 180 -17.80 1.06 2.52
CA ALA A 180 -17.12 0.01 1.78
C ALA A 180 -15.87 0.60 1.10
N ILE A 181 -14.72 -0.05 1.30
CA ILE A 181 -13.44 0.34 0.72
C ILE A 181 -12.93 -0.82 -0.14
N GLU A 182 -12.86 -0.58 -1.43
CA GLU A 182 -12.36 -1.54 -2.40
C GLU A 182 -10.83 -1.69 -2.28
N THR A 183 -10.35 -2.93 -2.19
CA THR A 183 -8.94 -3.19 -1.88
C THR A 183 -8.46 -4.56 -2.35
N ALA A 184 -7.20 -4.63 -2.75
CA ALA A 184 -6.51 -5.91 -3.03
C ALA A 184 -6.00 -6.61 -1.73
N THR A 185 -6.19 -6.02 -0.56
CA THR A 185 -5.71 -6.54 0.73
C THR A 185 -6.82 -6.53 1.79
N PRO A 186 -7.95 -7.22 1.56
CA PRO A 186 -9.13 -7.13 2.41
C PRO A 186 -8.86 -7.51 3.87
N VAL A 187 -8.06 -8.53 4.13
CA VAL A 187 -7.72 -8.98 5.49
C VAL A 187 -7.05 -7.87 6.33
N ALA A 188 -6.23 -7.02 5.71
CA ALA A 188 -5.59 -5.89 6.41
C ALA A 188 -6.63 -4.84 6.86
N TRP A 189 -7.59 -4.55 6.00
CA TRP A 189 -8.66 -3.61 6.27
C TRP A 189 -9.66 -4.15 7.30
N GLU A 190 -10.05 -5.43 7.21
CA GLU A 190 -10.90 -6.08 8.21
C GLU A 190 -10.28 -5.98 9.60
N ARG A 191 -9.02 -6.42 9.76
CA ARG A 191 -8.31 -6.31 11.05
C ARG A 191 -8.28 -4.87 11.60
N ALA A 192 -8.07 -3.89 10.72
CA ALA A 192 -7.99 -2.51 11.13
C ALA A 192 -9.36 -1.94 11.56
N PHE A 193 -10.45 -2.33 10.90
CA PHE A 193 -11.80 -1.96 11.25
C PHE A 193 -12.27 -2.69 12.52
N GLU A 194 -12.11 -4.02 12.58
CA GLU A 194 -12.46 -4.85 13.74
C GLU A 194 -11.70 -4.42 15.00
N GLY A 195 -10.41 -4.08 14.86
CA GLY A 195 -9.60 -3.54 15.95
C GLY A 195 -10.12 -2.19 16.50
N ARG A 196 -11.05 -1.54 15.78
CA ARG A 196 -11.77 -0.33 16.21
C ARG A 196 -13.23 -0.58 16.61
N GLY A 197 -13.64 -1.85 16.61
CA GLY A 197 -14.98 -2.28 17.03
C GLY A 197 -16.03 -2.19 15.94
N PHE A 198 -15.65 -2.15 14.65
CA PHE A 198 -16.61 -2.25 13.56
C PHE A 198 -16.91 -3.72 13.23
N ASP A 199 -18.15 -4.01 12.92
CA ASP A 199 -18.52 -5.24 12.23
C ASP A 199 -18.13 -5.12 10.76
N THR A 200 -17.50 -6.17 10.21
CA THR A 200 -17.02 -6.17 8.84
C THR A 200 -17.61 -7.31 8.01
N SER A 201 -17.73 -7.07 6.72
CA SER A 201 -18.07 -8.06 5.70
C SER A 201 -17.36 -7.71 4.38
N ARG A 202 -17.45 -8.61 3.38
CA ARG A 202 -16.91 -8.37 2.04
C ARG A 202 -18.02 -8.38 1.00
N ALA A 203 -17.84 -7.55 -0.02
CA ALA A 203 -18.70 -7.53 -1.19
C ALA A 203 -17.89 -7.08 -2.42
N ASP A 204 -18.16 -7.69 -3.56
CA ASP A 204 -17.71 -7.21 -4.88
C ASP A 204 -18.92 -6.50 -5.51
N PHE A 205 -18.89 -5.17 -5.58
CA PHE A 205 -20.03 -4.36 -5.98
C PHE A 205 -20.18 -4.12 -7.48
N ASP A 206 -19.10 -4.28 -8.23
CA ASP A 206 -19.03 -4.04 -9.68
C ASP A 206 -18.62 -5.27 -10.49
N SER A 207 -18.35 -6.38 -9.79
CA SER A 207 -17.99 -7.69 -10.38
C SER A 207 -16.70 -7.64 -11.19
N ASP A 208 -15.73 -6.79 -10.78
CA ASP A 208 -14.40 -6.71 -11.38
C ASP A 208 -13.40 -7.69 -10.76
N GLY A 209 -13.82 -8.43 -9.72
CA GLY A 209 -13.02 -9.40 -8.99
C GLY A 209 -12.22 -8.77 -7.85
N THR A 210 -12.37 -7.46 -7.57
CA THR A 210 -11.76 -6.80 -6.42
C THR A 210 -12.79 -6.62 -5.31
N GLU A 211 -12.52 -7.19 -4.14
CA GLU A 211 -13.45 -7.10 -3.01
C GLU A 211 -13.37 -5.73 -2.33
N SER A 212 -14.52 -5.26 -1.84
CA SER A 212 -14.63 -4.16 -0.89
C SER A 212 -14.78 -4.71 0.52
N VAL A 213 -14.06 -4.16 1.48
CA VAL A 213 -14.34 -4.37 2.91
C VAL A 213 -15.39 -3.37 3.35
N VAL A 214 -16.51 -3.89 3.83
CA VAL A 214 -17.67 -3.14 4.31
C VAL A 214 -17.59 -3.05 5.81
N ALA A 215 -17.44 -1.85 6.36
CA ALA A 215 -17.48 -1.59 7.80
C ALA A 215 -18.81 -0.94 8.18
N VAL A 216 -19.53 -1.55 9.12
CA VAL A 216 -20.81 -1.05 9.61
C VAL A 216 -20.57 -0.01 10.71
N VAL A 217 -21.11 1.19 10.53
CA VAL A 217 -21.07 2.28 11.50
C VAL A 217 -22.26 2.11 12.44
N SER A 218 -22.00 1.66 13.67
CA SER A 218 -23.06 1.34 14.64
C SER A 218 -23.86 2.58 15.06
N GLY A 219 -25.17 2.46 15.03
CA GLY A 219 -26.15 3.47 15.44
C GLY A 219 -26.32 4.61 14.43
N ASP A 220 -27.39 5.36 14.61
CA ASP A 220 -27.70 6.54 13.77
C ASP A 220 -26.68 7.64 14.03
N ARG A 221 -26.01 8.12 12.98
CA ARG A 221 -24.97 9.16 13.05
C ARG A 221 -25.10 10.15 11.91
N THR A 222 -24.73 11.38 12.17
CA THR A 222 -24.43 12.31 11.07
C THR A 222 -23.07 11.96 10.50
N LEU A 223 -23.00 11.68 9.18
CA LEU A 223 -21.73 11.36 8.52
C LEU A 223 -21.21 12.58 7.73
N THR A 224 -20.12 13.15 8.19
CA THR A 224 -19.38 14.19 7.47
C THR A 224 -18.34 13.55 6.55
N VAL A 225 -18.46 13.78 5.26
CA VAL A 225 -17.53 13.30 4.24
C VAL A 225 -16.65 14.45 3.79
N ALA A 226 -15.36 14.35 4.06
CA ALA A 226 -14.33 15.23 3.52
C ALA A 226 -13.69 14.59 2.28
N ARG A 227 -14.12 15.01 1.10
CA ARG A 227 -13.53 14.63 -0.18
C ARG A 227 -12.36 15.56 -0.49
N TYR A 228 -11.24 14.97 -0.91
CA TYR A 228 -10.05 15.68 -1.35
C TYR A 228 -9.75 15.30 -2.80
N ASP A 229 -10.02 16.22 -3.73
CA ASP A 229 -9.62 16.04 -5.13
C ASP A 229 -8.14 16.35 -5.27
N LEU A 230 -7.36 15.36 -5.72
CA LEU A 230 -5.91 15.37 -5.79
C LEU A 230 -5.44 15.34 -7.23
N ALA A 231 -4.86 16.44 -7.71
CA ALA A 231 -3.99 16.39 -8.88
C ALA A 231 -2.57 16.06 -8.41
N VAL A 232 -2.02 14.94 -8.86
CA VAL A 232 -0.71 14.44 -8.46
C VAL A 232 0.21 14.37 -9.66
N VAL A 233 1.36 15.04 -9.58
CA VAL A 233 2.44 14.93 -10.56
C VAL A 233 3.58 14.15 -9.93
N VAL A 234 4.02 13.10 -10.61
CA VAL A 234 5.18 12.29 -10.20
C VAL A 234 6.43 12.89 -10.85
N ASP A 235 7.22 13.60 -10.05
CA ASP A 235 8.55 14.08 -10.47
C ASP A 235 9.56 12.99 -10.16
N ARG A 236 10.33 12.60 -11.17
CA ARG A 236 11.44 11.63 -11.05
C ARG A 236 12.76 12.39 -11.00
N GLY A 237 13.63 11.95 -10.10
CA GLY A 237 14.99 12.49 -9.98
C GLY A 237 15.89 12.10 -11.15
#